data_07dce5c9502a5382be9a1b092e48c091
#
_entry.id   07dce5c9502a5382be9a1b092e48c091
#
_cell.length_a   1.000
_cell.length_b   1.000
_cell.length_c   1.000
_cell.angle_alpha   90.00
_cell.angle_beta   90.00
_cell.angle_gamma   90.00
#
_symmetry.space_group_name_H-M   'P 1'
#
loop_
_entity.id
_entity.type
_entity.pdbx_description
1 polymer ?
#
loop_
_entity_poly.entity_id
_entity_poly.type
_entity_poly.pdbx_seq_one_letter_code
_entity_poly.pdbx_strand_id
1 'polypeptide(L)'
;MGRCGSLFAHDLYGVKPDVLTLAKALGCGVPVGAFVVGEKADGALVPGDHGTTYGGNPFAAAAINAVFDQFEKLQVPRTCKR
;
A
#
# COMPACT_ATOMS: atom_id res chain seq x y z
N MET A 1 4.58 -3.34 -5.11
CA MET A 1 5.17 -2.04 -4.73
C MET A 1 6.61 -1.99 -5.24
N GLY A 2 6.95 -0.95 -5.98
CA GLY A 2 8.32 -0.67 -6.41
C GLY A 2 8.89 -1.49 -7.56
N ARG A 3 8.32 -2.63 -7.87
CA ARG A 3 8.89 -3.58 -8.85
C ARG A 3 8.94 -3.00 -10.27
N CYS A 4 7.98 -2.18 -10.63
CA CYS A 4 7.86 -1.64 -11.99
C CYS A 4 8.68 -0.36 -12.23
N GLY A 5 9.49 0.06 -11.27
CA GLY A 5 10.30 1.27 -11.39
C GLY A 5 9.61 2.55 -10.90
N SER A 6 8.36 2.45 -10.48
CA SER A 6 7.63 3.48 -9.75
C SER A 6 7.11 2.87 -8.47
N LEU A 7 6.61 3.67 -7.54
CA LEU A 7 6.12 3.14 -6.26
C LEU A 7 4.98 2.15 -6.50
N PHE A 8 4.06 2.48 -7.38
CA PHE A 8 2.95 1.61 -7.78
C PHE A 8 2.88 1.52 -9.29
N ALA A 9 2.36 0.41 -9.79
CA ALA A 9 2.26 0.17 -11.23
C ALA A 9 1.38 1.22 -11.93
N HIS A 10 0.30 1.67 -11.29
CA HIS A 10 -0.58 2.67 -11.89
C HIS A 10 0.13 4.00 -12.15
N ASP A 11 1.15 4.33 -11.36
CA ASP A 11 1.95 5.54 -11.59
C ASP A 11 2.71 5.45 -12.90
N LEU A 12 3.19 4.26 -13.26
CA LEU A 12 3.90 4.02 -14.50
C LEU A 12 3.03 4.28 -15.72
N TYR A 13 1.74 3.94 -15.63
CA TYR A 13 0.79 4.09 -16.74
C TYR A 13 0.00 5.39 -16.69
N GLY A 14 0.24 6.23 -15.69
CA GLY A 14 -0.47 7.50 -15.54
C GLY A 14 -1.96 7.35 -15.20
N VAL A 15 -2.34 6.21 -14.62
CA VAL A 15 -3.73 5.93 -14.25
C VAL A 15 -3.93 6.25 -12.78
N LYS A 16 -5.07 6.87 -12.45
CA LYS A 16 -5.47 7.12 -11.06
C LYS A 16 -6.62 6.17 -10.70
N PRO A 17 -6.36 5.11 -9.94
CA PRO A 17 -7.41 4.16 -9.60
C PRO A 17 -8.41 4.74 -8.59
N ASP A 18 -9.64 4.22 -8.61
CA ASP A 18 -10.63 4.55 -7.59
C ASP A 18 -10.42 3.75 -6.31
N VAL A 19 -9.90 2.53 -6.42
CA VAL A 19 -9.56 1.66 -5.30
C VAL A 19 -8.22 1.00 -5.58
N LEU A 20 -7.33 1.00 -4.60
CA LEU A 20 -6.02 0.34 -4.69
C LEU A 20 -5.90 -0.65 -3.54
N THR A 21 -5.59 -1.91 -3.86
CA THR A 21 -5.33 -2.93 -2.83
C THR A 21 -3.84 -3.23 -2.76
N LEU A 22 -3.35 -3.42 -1.55
CA LEU A 22 -1.94 -3.63 -1.27
C LEU A 22 -1.75 -4.81 -0.34
N ALA A 23 -0.67 -5.56 -0.56
CA ALA A 23 -0.30 -6.69 0.27
C ALA A 23 1.18 -7.03 0.08
N LYS A 24 1.58 -8.17 0.56
CA LYS A 24 2.92 -8.75 0.34
C LYS A 24 4.05 -7.80 0.73
N ALA A 25 4.69 -7.16 -0.24
CA ALA A 25 5.81 -6.25 0.00
C ALA A 25 5.48 -5.07 0.92
N LEU A 26 4.20 -4.77 1.09
CA LEU A 26 3.77 -3.68 1.98
C LEU A 26 4.30 -3.86 3.41
N GLY A 27 4.30 -5.09 3.91
CA GLY A 27 4.80 -5.42 5.25
C GLY A 27 6.17 -6.08 5.24
N CYS A 28 6.72 -6.39 4.06
CA CYS A 28 8.02 -7.02 3.87
C CYS A 28 8.20 -8.28 4.74
N GLY A 29 7.24 -9.21 4.63
CA GLY A 29 7.23 -10.45 5.40
C GLY A 29 6.28 -10.45 6.60
N VAL A 30 5.88 -9.30 7.10
CA VAL A 30 4.83 -9.20 8.12
C VAL A 30 3.47 -9.32 7.42
N PRO A 31 2.59 -10.24 7.87
CA PRO A 31 1.27 -10.39 7.25
C PRO A 31 0.43 -9.12 7.40
N VAL A 32 0.17 -8.46 6.29
CA VAL A 32 -0.60 -7.22 6.28
C VAL A 32 -1.20 -7.01 4.89
N GLY A 33 -2.35 -6.37 4.87
CA GLY A 33 -2.97 -5.92 3.64
C GLY A 33 -3.62 -4.57 3.88
N ALA A 34 -3.83 -3.84 2.82
CA ALA A 34 -4.48 -2.53 2.89
C ALA A 34 -5.25 -2.28 1.60
N PHE A 35 -6.25 -1.43 1.68
CA PHE A 35 -6.87 -0.87 0.48
C PHE A 35 -7.06 0.62 0.66
N VAL A 36 -6.91 1.35 -0.42
CA VAL A 36 -7.03 2.80 -0.44
C VAL A 36 -8.15 3.16 -1.40
N VAL A 37 -9.03 4.06 -0.99
CA VAL A 37 -10.15 4.49 -1.82
C VAL A 37 -9.95 5.93 -2.28
N GLY A 38 -10.29 6.20 -3.54
CA GLY A 38 -10.32 7.55 -4.08
C GLY A 38 -11.66 8.23 -3.77
N GLU A 39 -11.81 9.45 -4.26
CA GLU A 39 -13.00 10.26 -3.97
C GLU A 39 -14.32 9.59 -4.39
N LYS A 40 -14.33 8.88 -5.53
CA LYS A 40 -15.52 8.22 -6.03
C LYS A 40 -16.01 7.10 -5.13
N ALA A 41 -15.10 6.35 -4.52
CA ALA A 41 -15.43 5.22 -3.67
C ALA A 41 -15.51 5.59 -2.19
N ASP A 42 -15.08 6.81 -1.84
CA ASP A 42 -15.11 7.28 -0.47
C ASP A 42 -16.55 7.36 0.02
N GLY A 43 -16.81 6.84 1.21
CA GLY A 43 -18.15 6.79 1.76
C GLY A 43 -18.96 5.57 1.38
N ALA A 44 -18.48 4.71 0.47
CA ALA A 44 -19.17 3.46 0.13
C ALA A 44 -19.22 2.49 1.32
N LEU A 45 -18.20 2.52 2.16
CA LEU A 45 -18.17 1.77 3.42
C LEU A 45 -18.45 2.72 4.58
N VAL A 46 -19.38 2.34 5.43
CA VAL A 46 -19.71 3.11 6.63
C VAL A 46 -19.40 2.27 7.87
N PRO A 47 -19.30 2.87 9.06
CA PRO A 47 -19.06 2.10 10.29
C PRO A 47 -20.03 0.94 10.40
N GLY A 48 -19.52 -0.27 10.66
CA GLY A 48 -20.30 -1.49 10.77
C GLY A 48 -20.34 -2.36 9.53
N ASP A 49 -19.95 -1.84 8.36
CA ASP A 49 -19.95 -2.62 7.12
C ASP A 49 -18.80 -3.63 7.05
N HIS A 50 -17.70 -3.34 7.72
CA HIS A 50 -16.51 -4.17 7.67
C HIS A 50 -15.78 -4.13 9.01
N GLY A 51 -15.17 -5.25 9.35
CA GLY A 51 -14.38 -5.34 10.57
C GLY A 51 -13.39 -6.48 10.49
N THR A 52 -12.33 -6.39 11.27
CA THR A 52 -11.33 -7.43 11.40
C THR A 52 -10.71 -7.37 12.80
N THR A 53 -10.41 -8.54 13.35
CA THR A 53 -9.82 -8.63 14.69
C THR A 53 -8.46 -7.95 14.78
N TYR A 54 -7.64 -8.09 13.75
CA TYR A 54 -6.25 -7.60 13.79
C TYR A 54 -6.05 -6.32 13.00
N GLY A 55 -7.11 -5.72 12.47
CA GLY A 55 -7.01 -4.50 11.66
C GLY A 55 -6.42 -3.34 12.44
N GLY A 56 -5.53 -2.60 11.81
CA GLY A 56 -4.91 -1.41 12.39
C GLY A 56 -3.97 -1.67 13.55
N ASN A 57 -3.48 -2.91 13.72
CA ASN A 57 -2.62 -3.21 14.85
C ASN A 57 -1.27 -2.48 14.75
N PRO A 58 -0.73 -2.01 15.90
CA PRO A 58 0.49 -1.19 15.90
C PRO A 58 1.72 -1.90 15.34
N PHE A 59 1.82 -3.21 15.49
CA PHE A 59 2.98 -3.96 14.98
C PHE A 59 3.03 -3.92 13.45
N ALA A 60 1.90 -4.22 12.79
CA ALA A 60 1.84 -4.17 11.34
C ALA A 60 2.01 -2.75 10.82
N ALA A 61 1.43 -1.76 11.49
CA ALA A 61 1.58 -0.35 11.10
C ALA A 61 3.05 0.09 11.19
N ALA A 62 3.77 -0.34 12.22
CA ALA A 62 5.20 -0.04 12.36
C ALA A 62 6.01 -0.68 11.24
N ALA A 63 5.66 -1.91 10.86
CA ALA A 63 6.32 -2.60 9.75
C ALA A 63 6.11 -1.86 8.43
N ILE A 64 4.88 -1.40 8.15
CA ILE A 64 4.57 -0.64 6.93
C ILE A 64 5.37 0.66 6.89
N ASN A 65 5.42 1.41 7.98
CA ASN A 65 6.19 2.64 8.05
C ASN A 65 7.66 2.39 7.79
N ALA A 66 8.23 1.32 8.35
CA ALA A 66 9.62 0.95 8.11
C ALA A 66 9.88 0.62 6.64
N VAL A 67 8.94 -0.08 5.99
CA VAL A 67 9.05 -0.42 4.57
C VAL A 67 9.08 0.84 3.70
N PHE A 68 8.17 1.79 3.94
CA PHE A 68 8.15 3.04 3.18
C PHE A 68 9.42 3.86 3.40
N ASP A 69 9.93 3.91 4.64
CA ASP A 69 11.19 4.59 4.93
C ASP A 69 12.35 3.99 4.14
N GLN A 70 12.41 2.65 4.06
CA GLN A 70 13.46 1.97 3.30
C GLN A 70 13.30 2.18 1.80
N PHE A 71 12.07 2.20 1.28
CA PHE A 71 11.82 2.50 -0.11
C PHE A 71 12.38 3.87 -0.50
N GLU A 72 12.17 4.86 0.36
CA GLU A 72 12.67 6.21 0.14
C GLU A 72 14.19 6.27 0.22
N LYS A 73 14.77 5.70 1.28
CA LYS A 73 16.22 5.72 1.50
C LYS A 73 17.00 4.97 0.43
N LEU A 74 16.52 3.79 0.04
CA LEU A 74 17.21 2.92 -0.90
C LEU A 74 16.79 3.17 -2.35
N GLN A 75 15.79 4.01 -2.57
CA GLN A 75 15.24 4.30 -3.89
C GLN A 75 14.91 3.01 -4.65
N VAL A 76 14.18 2.10 -3.98
CA VAL A 76 13.85 0.78 -4.52
C VAL A 76 13.22 0.82 -5.92
N PRO A 77 12.22 1.69 -6.20
CA PRO A 77 11.66 1.77 -7.55
C PRO A 77 12.70 2.10 -8.61
N ARG A 78 13.61 2.98 -8.29
CA ARG A 78 14.68 3.38 -9.21
C ARG A 78 15.63 2.22 -9.51
N THR A 79 15.94 1.41 -8.48
CA THR A 79 16.78 0.22 -8.63
C THR A 79 16.11 -0.82 -9.54
N CYS A 80 14.81 -1.01 -9.43
CA CYS A 80 14.05 -1.95 -10.24
C CYS A 80 13.84 -1.48 -11.68
N LYS A 81 14.09 -0.22 -11.96
CA LYS A 81 13.80 0.38 -13.26
C LYS A 81 14.78 -0.02 -14.37
N ARG A 82 15.82 -0.70 -14.07
CA ARG A 82 16.85 -1.10 -15.03
C ARG A 82 16.33 -1.97 -16.15
#